data_a4c798310d5ea5486c28637b72078cbb
#
_entry.id   a4c798310d5ea5486c28637b72078cbb
#
_cell.length_a   1.000
_cell.length_b   1.000
_cell.length_c   1.000
_cell.angle_alpha   90.00
_cell.angle_beta   90.00
_cell.angle_gamma   90.00
#
_symmetry.space_group_name_H-M   'P 1'
#
loop_
_entity.id
_entity.type
_entity.pdbx_description
1 polymer ?
#
loop_
_entity_poly.entity_id
_entity_poly.type
_entity_poly.pdbx_seq_one_letter_code
_entity_poly.pdbx_strand_id
1 'polypeptide(L)'
;MTMETPEPKPAGRFAGRRVLALGTFDSFVKTAAAIGRLFEAEGASMRIAALAADAGQLSARQLRAGGVHESVPVLAAETLVSARLFRDAQIVIAVVDGGRARELFLAMAAADFSREPSRPIVVVASPGVVLADHLAGFMSRAPADILCFNTPADRALYEAAAAEIGVDATNAIVTGLLGLDRRPRPEPTGRPSIVFFEQPVIPSRRMQRTHLLSGLIDVAKRFPDADVLVKLRHARDERAHHAARFHLDDLARELFSRGGRPANLSFTHEPAHELIERASVVATVSSTVAIEAMARGVPTRIVSDFGVSEILGTTYFVGSGCLAPIAALRPDLAAQVNPGWLAGSGAAAAPEALLSQCASLLDGQDRLEAALPLRALIPAYGSDAWLNFALGRGGAVALHAPHLAEKQRRLGFIAAVASRLRQARRFTPRG
;
A
#
# COMPACT_ATOMS: atom_id res chain seq x y z
N MET A 1 -2.74 41.09 38.90
CA MET A 1 -3.02 40.20 37.74
C MET A 1 -1.70 39.52 37.40
N THR A 2 -1.44 38.42 38.08
CA THR A 2 -0.25 37.57 37.83
C THR A 2 -0.51 36.79 36.55
N MET A 3 0.26 37.07 35.51
CA MET A 3 0.31 36.24 34.30
C MET A 3 0.89 34.87 34.69
N GLU A 4 0.05 33.84 34.75
CA GLU A 4 0.49 32.47 34.80
C GLU A 4 1.24 32.18 33.49
N THR A 5 2.54 31.92 33.58
CA THR A 5 3.31 31.34 32.50
C THR A 5 2.76 29.95 32.23
N PRO A 6 2.36 29.63 30.98
CA PRO A 6 1.85 28.29 30.68
C PRO A 6 2.94 27.26 31.00
N GLU A 7 2.58 26.26 31.79
CA GLU A 7 3.47 25.12 32.05
C GLU A 7 3.98 24.52 30.72
N PRO A 8 5.26 24.24 30.60
CA PRO A 8 5.78 23.60 29.41
C PRO A 8 5.06 22.26 29.21
N LYS A 9 4.44 22.08 28.04
CA LYS A 9 3.89 20.78 27.65
C LYS A 9 4.94 19.71 27.90
N PRO A 10 4.57 18.57 28.53
CA PRO A 10 5.54 17.47 28.72
C PRO A 10 6.16 17.10 27.38
N ALA A 11 7.46 16.92 27.36
CA ALA A 11 8.17 16.52 26.16
C ALA A 11 7.55 15.22 25.63
N GLY A 12 7.13 15.19 24.36
CA GLY A 12 6.56 13.98 23.76
C GLY A 12 7.53 12.80 23.80
N ARG A 13 7.03 11.58 23.72
CA ARG A 13 7.77 10.31 23.80
C ARG A 13 8.99 10.24 22.88
N PHE A 14 8.91 10.90 21.73
CA PHE A 14 9.97 10.94 20.71
C PHE A 14 10.62 12.32 20.57
N ALA A 15 10.59 13.15 21.62
CA ALA A 15 11.19 14.48 21.61
C ALA A 15 12.69 14.40 21.24
N GLY A 16 13.11 15.20 20.27
CA GLY A 16 14.48 15.23 19.78
C GLY A 16 14.90 14.05 18.90
N ARG A 17 14.01 13.09 18.63
CA ARG A 17 14.28 11.98 17.71
C ARG A 17 14.04 12.39 16.26
N ARG A 18 14.80 11.80 15.34
CA ARG A 18 14.70 12.02 13.90
C ARG A 18 14.11 10.79 13.22
N VAL A 19 13.07 10.99 12.47
CA VAL A 19 12.34 9.97 11.70
C VAL A 19 12.58 10.20 10.21
N LEU A 20 12.90 9.16 9.47
CA LEU A 20 12.93 9.15 8.02
C LEU A 20 11.73 8.37 7.49
N ALA A 21 10.79 9.05 6.83
CA ALA A 21 9.69 8.43 6.10
C ALA A 21 10.16 8.09 4.67
N LEU A 22 10.18 6.81 4.33
CA LEU A 22 10.73 6.30 3.07
C LEU A 22 9.66 5.55 2.28
N GLY A 23 9.43 5.92 1.03
CA GLY A 23 8.52 5.22 0.13
C GLY A 23 9.14 4.96 -1.24
N THR A 24 8.45 4.19 -2.09
CA THR A 24 8.88 3.95 -3.48
C THR A 24 8.07 4.78 -4.47
N PHE A 25 6.75 4.77 -4.35
CA PHE A 25 5.80 5.46 -5.23
C PHE A 25 4.94 6.44 -4.44
N ASP A 26 4.17 7.29 -5.11
CA ASP A 26 3.32 8.31 -4.48
C ASP A 26 2.51 7.79 -3.29
N SER A 27 1.78 6.68 -3.46
CA SER A 27 0.95 6.10 -2.39
C SER A 27 1.78 5.56 -1.24
N PHE A 28 2.98 5.06 -1.51
CA PHE A 28 3.90 4.56 -0.50
C PHE A 28 4.52 5.71 0.28
N VAL A 29 5.00 6.75 -0.40
CA VAL A 29 5.53 7.97 0.25
C VAL A 29 4.46 8.63 1.12
N LYS A 30 3.23 8.74 0.63
CA LYS A 30 2.09 9.29 1.40
C LYS A 30 1.81 8.49 2.67
N THR A 31 1.83 7.17 2.57
CA THR A 31 1.62 6.29 3.73
C THR A 31 2.79 6.39 4.71
N ALA A 32 4.03 6.38 4.23
CA ALA A 32 5.20 6.56 5.08
C ALA A 32 5.16 7.90 5.84
N ALA A 33 4.81 8.99 5.14
CA ALA A 33 4.64 10.31 5.74
C ALA A 33 3.48 10.34 6.76
N ALA A 34 2.36 9.67 6.46
CA ALA A 34 1.24 9.58 7.40
C ALA A 34 1.62 8.85 8.70
N ILE A 35 2.38 7.75 8.58
CA ILE A 35 2.93 7.04 9.74
C ILE A 35 3.95 7.92 10.48
N GLY A 36 4.83 8.62 9.75
CA GLY A 36 5.82 9.52 10.35
C GLY A 36 5.19 10.65 11.18
N ARG A 37 4.01 11.16 10.75
CA ARG A 37 3.26 12.16 11.53
C ARG A 37 2.80 11.66 12.90
N LEU A 38 2.63 10.35 13.09
CA LEU A 38 2.34 9.80 14.42
C LEU A 38 3.51 10.08 15.39
N PHE A 39 4.73 9.96 14.91
CA PHE A 39 5.93 10.26 15.69
C PHE A 39 6.14 11.77 15.85
N GLU A 40 5.81 12.60 14.85
CA GLU A 40 5.84 14.06 14.97
C GLU A 40 4.86 14.55 16.03
N ALA A 41 3.68 13.96 16.13
CA ALA A 41 2.70 14.26 17.18
C ALA A 41 3.25 13.96 18.58
N GLU A 42 4.22 13.07 18.70
CA GLU A 42 4.94 12.69 19.93
C GLU A 42 6.32 13.38 20.04
N GLY A 43 6.56 14.46 19.28
CA GLY A 43 7.73 15.34 19.42
C GLY A 43 8.93 15.00 18.54
N ALA A 44 8.86 14.03 17.65
CA ALA A 44 9.92 13.77 16.68
C ALA A 44 9.98 14.81 15.57
N SER A 45 11.13 14.90 14.90
CA SER A 45 11.26 15.60 13.61
C SER A 45 11.27 14.59 12.47
N MET A 46 10.56 14.88 11.36
CA MET A 46 10.47 13.97 10.22
C MET A 46 11.15 14.55 8.98
N ARG A 47 11.78 13.69 8.20
CA ARG A 47 12.18 13.93 6.81
C ARG A 47 11.60 12.86 5.91
N ILE A 48 11.40 13.20 4.62
CA ILE A 48 10.81 12.29 3.63
C ILE A 48 11.82 12.05 2.51
N ALA A 49 11.94 10.81 2.07
CA ALA A 49 12.71 10.41 0.90
C ALA A 49 12.01 9.29 0.12
N ALA A 50 12.49 9.00 -1.08
CA ALA A 50 12.04 7.86 -1.86
C ALA A 50 13.22 7.00 -2.33
N LEU A 51 13.01 5.68 -2.34
CA LEU A 51 13.90 4.75 -3.03
C LEU A 51 13.64 4.81 -4.53
N ALA A 52 14.71 4.86 -5.30
CA ALA A 52 14.65 4.88 -6.74
C ALA A 52 13.97 3.62 -7.30
N ALA A 53 13.14 3.79 -8.31
CA ALA A 53 12.49 2.73 -9.08
C ALA A 53 12.62 2.99 -10.59
N ASP A 54 12.42 1.94 -11.40
CA ASP A 54 12.78 1.96 -12.82
C ASP A 54 11.93 2.87 -13.70
N ALA A 55 10.82 3.42 -13.25
CA ALA A 55 9.97 4.30 -14.08
C ALA A 55 9.00 5.15 -13.27
N GLY A 56 8.77 6.39 -13.74
CA GLY A 56 7.64 7.28 -13.47
C GLY A 56 7.19 7.35 -12.01
N GLN A 57 8.10 7.70 -11.13
CA GLN A 57 8.06 7.27 -9.75
C GLN A 57 7.18 8.15 -8.85
N LEU A 58 7.29 9.46 -8.99
CA LEU A 58 6.62 10.41 -8.12
C LEU A 58 5.88 11.48 -8.93
N SER A 59 4.63 11.70 -8.60
CA SER A 59 3.84 12.80 -9.10
C SER A 59 3.72 13.88 -8.02
N ALA A 60 4.27 15.07 -8.28
CA ALA A 60 4.17 16.20 -7.35
C ALA A 60 2.71 16.56 -7.03
N ARG A 61 1.78 16.40 -7.98
CA ARG A 61 0.35 16.57 -7.77
C ARG A 61 -0.20 15.57 -6.75
N GLN A 62 0.12 14.29 -6.93
CA GLN A 62 -0.35 13.23 -6.04
C GLN A 62 0.27 13.34 -4.65
N LEU A 63 1.56 13.70 -4.55
CA LEU A 63 2.22 13.94 -3.26
C LEU A 63 1.56 15.07 -2.50
N ARG A 64 1.33 16.23 -3.15
CA ARG A 64 0.62 17.36 -2.53
C ARG A 64 -0.78 16.98 -2.06
N ALA A 65 -1.53 16.22 -2.87
CA ALA A 65 -2.83 15.70 -2.48
C ALA A 65 -2.79 14.75 -1.26
N GLY A 66 -1.62 14.21 -0.92
CA GLY A 66 -1.37 13.41 0.29
C GLY A 66 -0.71 14.19 1.42
N GLY A 67 -0.65 15.53 1.33
CA GLY A 67 -0.05 16.38 2.36
C GLY A 67 1.48 16.34 2.39
N VAL A 68 2.12 16.00 1.27
CA VAL A 68 3.59 16.08 1.09
C VAL A 68 3.88 17.25 0.14
N HIS A 69 4.30 18.37 0.70
CA HIS A 69 4.50 19.63 -0.02
C HIS A 69 5.96 19.92 -0.36
N GLU A 70 6.88 19.25 0.31
CA GLU A 70 8.32 19.40 0.12
C GLU A 70 8.84 18.59 -1.08
N SER A 71 10.02 18.93 -1.53
CA SER A 71 10.75 18.15 -2.53
C SER A 71 11.25 16.85 -1.89
N VAL A 72 10.85 15.72 -2.48
CA VAL A 72 11.24 14.39 -2.01
C VAL A 72 12.46 13.92 -2.79
N PRO A 73 13.64 13.78 -2.15
CA PRO A 73 14.82 13.22 -2.81
C PRO A 73 14.59 11.75 -3.15
N VAL A 74 15.00 11.36 -4.36
CA VAL A 74 14.91 9.99 -4.87
C VAL A 74 16.32 9.42 -4.97
N LEU A 75 16.63 8.38 -4.20
CA LEU A 75 17.97 7.84 -4.05
C LEU A 75 17.99 6.32 -4.26
N ALA A 76 19.05 5.78 -4.86
CA ALA A 76 19.31 4.35 -4.84
C ALA A 76 19.59 3.88 -3.41
N ALA A 77 19.38 2.59 -3.12
CA ALA A 77 19.49 2.05 -1.77
C ALA A 77 20.90 2.29 -1.16
N GLU A 78 21.95 2.05 -1.92
CA GLU A 78 23.34 2.23 -1.49
C GLU A 78 23.66 3.72 -1.19
N THR A 79 23.15 4.62 -2.04
CA THR A 79 23.32 6.06 -1.85
C THR A 79 22.55 6.53 -0.62
N LEU A 80 21.30 6.04 -0.46
CA LEU A 80 20.46 6.38 0.68
C LEU A 80 21.10 5.97 2.00
N VAL A 81 21.54 4.72 2.11
CA VAL A 81 22.14 4.16 3.34
C VAL A 81 23.42 4.92 3.73
N SER A 82 24.16 5.43 2.75
CA SER A 82 25.37 6.26 2.97
C SER A 82 25.05 7.72 3.29
N ALA A 83 23.84 8.19 2.99
CA ALA A 83 23.45 9.58 3.16
C ALA A 83 23.24 9.96 4.64
N ARG A 84 23.58 11.20 5.01
CA ARG A 84 23.37 11.73 6.37
C ARG A 84 21.91 11.61 6.82
N LEU A 85 20.95 11.81 5.92
CA LEU A 85 19.53 11.74 6.25
C LEU A 85 19.12 10.34 6.78
N PHE A 86 19.78 9.26 6.32
CA PHE A 86 19.56 7.90 6.81
C PHE A 86 20.38 7.63 8.08
N ARG A 87 21.66 8.02 8.09
CA ARG A 87 22.56 7.80 9.21
C ARG A 87 22.16 8.57 10.46
N ASP A 88 21.63 9.78 10.29
CA ASP A 88 21.18 10.62 11.39
C ASP A 88 19.78 10.22 11.92
N ALA A 89 19.01 9.40 11.19
CA ALA A 89 17.70 8.94 11.63
C ALA A 89 17.84 7.91 12.77
N GLN A 90 17.00 8.01 13.78
CA GLN A 90 16.84 6.96 14.80
C GLN A 90 15.76 5.93 14.37
N ILE A 91 14.79 6.37 13.56
CA ILE A 91 13.72 5.52 13.06
C ILE A 91 13.61 5.74 11.54
N VAL A 92 13.55 4.66 10.78
CA VAL A 92 13.23 4.66 9.34
C VAL A 92 11.92 3.93 9.14
N ILE A 93 10.91 4.64 8.64
CA ILE A 93 9.61 4.07 8.29
C ILE A 93 9.64 3.77 6.80
N ALA A 94 9.84 2.52 6.43
CA ALA A 94 9.96 2.09 5.06
C ALA A 94 8.62 1.49 4.56
N VAL A 95 7.92 2.25 3.74
CA VAL A 95 6.75 1.77 2.98
C VAL A 95 7.22 1.58 1.55
N VAL A 96 7.69 0.37 1.24
CA VAL A 96 8.33 0.04 -0.04
C VAL A 96 7.84 -1.31 -0.54
N ASP A 97 7.93 -1.56 -1.85
CA ASP A 97 7.64 -2.89 -2.39
C ASP A 97 8.71 -3.92 -1.97
N GLY A 98 8.40 -5.22 -2.15
CA GLY A 98 9.27 -6.29 -1.68
C GLY A 98 10.68 -6.28 -2.31
N GLY A 99 10.78 -5.88 -3.59
CA GLY A 99 12.06 -5.77 -4.28
C GLY A 99 12.93 -4.68 -3.67
N ARG A 100 12.34 -3.50 -3.44
CA ARG A 100 13.03 -2.35 -2.84
C ARG A 100 13.36 -2.57 -1.34
N ALA A 101 12.50 -3.27 -0.62
CA ALA A 101 12.82 -3.69 0.75
C ALA A 101 14.09 -4.54 0.78
N ARG A 102 14.17 -5.54 -0.10
CA ARG A 102 15.35 -6.40 -0.23
C ARG A 102 16.61 -5.61 -0.58
N GLU A 103 16.54 -4.68 -1.55
CA GLU A 103 17.66 -3.81 -1.91
C GLU A 103 18.13 -2.96 -0.72
N LEU A 104 17.19 -2.37 0.03
CA LEU A 104 17.49 -1.59 1.23
C LEU A 104 18.25 -2.43 2.25
N PHE A 105 17.76 -3.62 2.58
CA PHE A 105 18.39 -4.47 3.58
C PHE A 105 19.75 -5.01 3.13
N LEU A 106 19.91 -5.33 1.85
CA LEU A 106 21.21 -5.73 1.30
C LEU A 106 22.22 -4.56 1.34
N ALA A 107 21.78 -3.34 1.03
CA ALA A 107 22.63 -2.15 1.14
C ALA A 107 23.03 -1.85 2.60
N MET A 108 22.08 -2.01 3.55
CA MET A 108 22.38 -1.89 4.99
C MET A 108 23.41 -2.92 5.45
N ALA A 109 23.30 -4.16 4.98
CA ALA A 109 24.24 -5.21 5.29
C ALA A 109 25.64 -4.95 4.71
N ALA A 110 25.70 -4.51 3.45
CA ALA A 110 26.95 -4.15 2.78
C ALA A 110 27.66 -2.97 3.47
N ALA A 111 26.89 -2.02 4.00
CA ALA A 111 27.40 -0.90 4.79
C ALA A 111 27.71 -1.26 6.26
N ASP A 112 27.59 -2.54 6.61
CA ASP A 112 27.81 -3.09 7.97
C ASP A 112 26.91 -2.51 9.08
N PHE A 113 25.83 -1.81 8.70
CA PHE A 113 24.86 -1.25 9.65
C PHE A 113 24.23 -2.29 10.58
N SER A 114 24.18 -3.56 10.15
CA SER A 114 23.68 -4.64 10.99
C SER A 114 24.47 -4.88 12.28
N ARG A 115 25.67 -4.32 12.38
CA ARG A 115 26.56 -4.47 13.54
C ARG A 115 26.65 -3.21 14.41
N GLU A 116 26.10 -2.08 13.93
CA GLU A 116 26.16 -0.83 14.65
C GLU A 116 24.98 -0.68 15.61
N PRO A 117 25.18 -0.54 16.93
CA PRO A 117 24.10 -0.26 17.88
C PRO A 117 23.36 1.04 17.58
N SER A 118 24.03 1.97 16.91
CA SER A 118 23.49 3.29 16.54
C SER A 118 22.69 3.29 15.23
N ARG A 119 22.59 2.17 14.52
CA ARG A 119 21.78 2.11 13.30
C ARG A 119 20.31 2.50 13.55
N PRO A 120 19.60 3.04 12.57
CA PRO A 120 18.17 3.32 12.73
C PRO A 120 17.38 2.04 12.99
N ILE A 121 16.30 2.16 13.74
CA ILE A 121 15.24 1.14 13.81
C ILE A 121 14.50 1.21 12.48
N VAL A 122 14.38 0.07 11.80
CA VAL A 122 13.64 -0.02 10.53
C VAL A 122 12.25 -0.60 10.76
N VAL A 123 11.25 0.24 10.59
CA VAL A 123 9.83 -0.13 10.59
C VAL A 123 9.38 -0.32 9.17
N VAL A 124 8.76 -1.44 8.85
CA VAL A 124 8.19 -1.67 7.53
C VAL A 124 6.67 -1.82 7.62
N ALA A 125 5.94 -1.13 6.75
CA ALA A 125 4.48 -1.19 6.67
C ALA A 125 4.00 -1.32 5.22
N SER A 126 2.76 -1.77 5.05
CA SER A 126 2.11 -1.88 3.74
C SER A 126 1.11 -0.73 3.53
N PRO A 127 1.05 -0.12 2.32
CA PRO A 127 0.22 1.07 2.09
C PRO A 127 -1.27 0.77 1.89
N GLY A 128 -1.65 -0.48 1.79
CA GLY A 128 -3.03 -0.87 1.48
C GLY A 128 -3.30 -2.35 1.67
N VAL A 129 -4.43 -2.80 1.14
CA VAL A 129 -4.83 -4.21 1.16
C VAL A 129 -3.74 -5.08 0.53
N VAL A 130 -3.38 -6.13 1.25
CA VAL A 130 -2.40 -7.12 0.81
C VAL A 130 -3.15 -8.33 0.30
N LEU A 131 -2.78 -8.79 -0.89
CA LEU A 131 -3.35 -9.99 -1.52
C LEU A 131 -2.47 -11.20 -1.23
N ALA A 132 -3.03 -12.41 -1.33
CA ALA A 132 -2.33 -13.65 -0.97
C ALA A 132 -1.00 -13.87 -1.72
N ASP A 133 -0.87 -13.40 -2.96
CA ASP A 133 0.36 -13.49 -3.74
C ASP A 133 1.48 -12.52 -3.26
N HIS A 134 1.22 -11.73 -2.23
CA HIS A 134 2.22 -10.85 -1.61
C HIS A 134 3.03 -11.47 -0.48
N LEU A 135 2.87 -12.77 -0.19
CA LEU A 135 3.64 -13.45 0.85
C LEU A 135 5.16 -13.33 0.62
N ALA A 136 5.63 -13.47 -0.63
CA ALA A 136 7.02 -13.19 -0.99
C ALA A 136 7.45 -11.75 -0.67
N GLY A 137 6.51 -10.81 -0.75
CA GLY A 137 6.72 -9.42 -0.35
C GLY A 137 6.90 -9.27 1.16
N PHE A 138 6.14 -10.00 1.97
CA PHE A 138 6.32 -10.02 3.43
C PHE A 138 7.69 -10.57 3.80
N MET A 139 8.08 -11.69 3.22
CA MET A 139 9.38 -12.29 3.48
C MET A 139 10.55 -11.40 3.04
N SER A 140 10.40 -10.63 1.97
CA SER A 140 11.40 -9.63 1.58
C SER A 140 11.57 -8.50 2.59
N ARG A 141 10.59 -8.30 3.46
CA ARG A 141 10.58 -7.29 4.53
C ARG A 141 10.93 -7.86 5.90
N ALA A 142 11.07 -9.17 6.02
CA ALA A 142 11.35 -9.89 7.26
C ALA A 142 12.56 -9.35 8.07
N PRO A 143 13.64 -8.81 7.44
CA PRO A 143 14.75 -8.21 8.18
C PRO A 143 14.45 -6.91 8.94
N ALA A 144 13.23 -6.37 8.83
CA ALA A 144 12.84 -5.18 9.59
C ALA A 144 12.91 -5.42 11.12
N ASP A 145 13.18 -4.39 11.89
CA ASP A 145 13.07 -4.45 13.35
C ASP A 145 11.61 -4.56 13.80
N ILE A 146 10.71 -3.92 13.04
CA ILE A 146 9.26 -4.01 13.23
C ILE A 146 8.61 -4.19 11.87
N LEU A 147 7.83 -5.27 11.72
CA LEU A 147 7.02 -5.52 10.54
C LEU A 147 5.53 -5.34 10.88
N CYS A 148 4.94 -4.26 10.35
CA CYS A 148 3.56 -3.89 10.60
C CYS A 148 2.61 -4.61 9.63
N PHE A 149 1.67 -5.38 10.16
CA PHE A 149 0.62 -6.05 9.41
C PHE A 149 -0.70 -5.29 9.51
N ASN A 150 -1.44 -5.27 8.42
CA ASN A 150 -2.74 -4.62 8.37
C ASN A 150 -3.80 -5.45 9.11
N THR A 151 -3.69 -6.78 9.07
CA THR A 151 -4.68 -7.69 9.67
C THR A 151 -4.01 -8.81 10.45
N PRO A 152 -4.71 -9.39 11.45
CA PRO A 152 -4.24 -10.60 12.11
C PRO A 152 -4.03 -11.78 11.14
N ALA A 153 -4.83 -11.87 10.07
CA ALA A 153 -4.71 -12.91 9.06
C ALA A 153 -3.41 -12.79 8.26
N ASP A 154 -3.02 -11.56 7.88
CA ASP A 154 -1.75 -11.31 7.18
C ASP A 154 -0.55 -11.69 8.08
N ARG A 155 -0.62 -11.34 9.36
CA ARG A 155 0.40 -11.71 10.34
C ARG A 155 0.50 -13.23 10.49
N ALA A 156 -0.62 -13.93 10.70
CA ALA A 156 -0.63 -15.38 10.83
C ALA A 156 -0.07 -16.10 9.59
N LEU A 157 -0.38 -15.59 8.38
CA LEU A 157 0.18 -16.10 7.13
C LEU A 157 1.71 -15.94 7.08
N TYR A 158 2.22 -14.78 7.50
CA TYR A 158 3.65 -14.53 7.58
C TYR A 158 4.33 -15.44 8.61
N GLU A 159 3.77 -15.57 9.82
CA GLU A 159 4.31 -16.41 10.90
C GLU A 159 4.38 -17.88 10.48
N ALA A 160 3.33 -18.39 9.84
CA ALA A 160 3.32 -19.77 9.32
C ALA A 160 4.43 -19.99 8.29
N ALA A 161 4.58 -19.07 7.36
CA ALA A 161 5.60 -19.16 6.31
C ALA A 161 7.03 -18.98 6.87
N ALA A 162 7.21 -18.08 7.82
CA ALA A 162 8.49 -17.87 8.50
C ALA A 162 8.94 -19.14 9.25
N ALA A 163 7.98 -19.80 9.93
CA ALA A 163 8.24 -21.06 10.63
C ALA A 163 8.69 -22.19 9.68
N GLU A 164 8.09 -22.28 8.48
CA GLU A 164 8.49 -23.30 7.47
C GLU A 164 9.95 -23.17 7.03
N ILE A 165 10.50 -21.95 7.01
CA ILE A 165 11.87 -21.70 6.58
C ILE A 165 12.83 -21.36 7.73
N GLY A 166 12.38 -21.52 8.97
CA GLY A 166 13.20 -21.29 10.16
C GLY A 166 13.55 -19.81 10.40
N VAL A 167 12.69 -18.90 10.01
CA VAL A 167 12.83 -17.44 10.22
C VAL A 167 12.07 -17.04 11.48
N ASP A 168 12.72 -16.24 12.34
CA ASP A 168 12.06 -15.61 13.49
C ASP A 168 11.05 -14.54 13.03
N ALA A 169 9.83 -14.60 13.54
CA ALA A 169 8.74 -13.68 13.23
C ALA A 169 8.32 -12.82 14.43
N THR A 170 9.13 -12.75 15.48
CA THR A 170 8.83 -11.98 16.71
C THR A 170 8.72 -10.47 16.47
N ASN A 171 9.27 -9.98 15.35
CA ASN A 171 9.16 -8.59 14.89
C ASN A 171 7.78 -8.24 14.30
N ALA A 172 6.87 -9.21 14.16
CA ALA A 172 5.57 -9.02 13.52
C ALA A 172 4.53 -8.45 14.49
N ILE A 173 3.97 -7.28 14.17
CA ILE A 173 2.88 -6.67 14.94
C ILE A 173 1.69 -6.35 14.05
N VAL A 174 0.47 -6.37 14.60
CA VAL A 174 -0.74 -5.93 13.88
C VAL A 174 -1.01 -4.48 14.25
N THR A 175 -0.98 -3.60 13.25
CA THR A 175 -1.20 -2.17 13.42
C THR A 175 -2.44 -1.64 12.71
N GLY A 176 -3.04 -2.44 11.86
CA GLY A 176 -4.03 -1.95 10.91
C GLY A 176 -3.41 -1.05 9.83
N LEU A 177 -4.27 -0.47 9.02
CA LEU A 177 -3.88 0.44 7.93
C LEU A 177 -3.58 1.84 8.51
N LEU A 178 -2.37 2.06 9.01
CA LEU A 178 -1.97 3.30 9.70
C LEU A 178 -2.13 4.57 8.86
N GLY A 179 -2.09 4.46 7.54
CA GLY A 179 -2.20 5.61 6.63
C GLY A 179 -3.63 6.03 6.27
N LEU A 180 -4.67 5.38 6.81
CA LEU A 180 -6.06 5.75 6.53
C LEU A 180 -6.51 6.98 7.33
N ASP A 181 -7.27 7.85 6.67
CA ASP A 181 -8.04 8.89 7.36
C ASP A 181 -9.30 8.25 8.00
N ARG A 182 -9.44 8.43 9.31
CA ARG A 182 -10.55 7.88 10.12
C ARG A 182 -11.41 8.97 10.76
N ARG A 183 -11.13 10.23 10.41
CA ARG A 183 -11.94 11.32 10.94
C ARG A 183 -13.39 11.13 10.53
N PRO A 184 -14.36 11.30 11.46
CA PRO A 184 -15.75 11.29 11.10
C PRO A 184 -16.01 12.31 9.97
N ARG A 185 -16.78 11.91 8.99
CA ARG A 185 -17.16 12.84 7.94
C ARG A 185 -18.38 13.64 8.37
N PRO A 186 -18.54 14.90 7.90
CA PRO A 186 -19.80 15.61 8.03
C PRO A 186 -20.90 14.90 7.20
N GLU A 187 -22.15 15.06 7.59
CA GLU A 187 -23.26 14.62 6.75
C GLU A 187 -23.20 15.31 5.38
N PRO A 188 -23.29 14.54 4.28
CA PRO A 188 -23.23 15.12 2.95
C PRO A 188 -24.40 16.09 2.75
N THR A 189 -24.08 17.31 2.34
CA THR A 189 -25.07 18.35 2.02
C THR A 189 -25.13 18.56 0.53
N GLY A 190 -26.33 18.91 0.02
CA GLY A 190 -26.55 19.20 -1.39
C GLY A 190 -26.95 17.99 -2.22
N ARG A 191 -26.59 18.02 -3.50
CA ARG A 191 -26.95 16.99 -4.46
C ARG A 191 -26.29 15.65 -4.13
N PRO A 192 -27.03 14.54 -4.08
CA PRO A 192 -26.44 13.22 -3.83
C PRO A 192 -25.37 12.89 -4.86
N SER A 193 -24.30 12.20 -4.43
CA SER A 193 -23.21 11.83 -5.33
C SER A 193 -22.75 10.39 -5.15
N ILE A 194 -22.56 9.69 -6.27
CA ILE A 194 -21.92 8.38 -6.34
C ILE A 194 -20.52 8.59 -6.86
N VAL A 195 -19.50 8.26 -6.06
CA VAL A 195 -18.11 8.41 -6.45
C VAL A 195 -17.50 7.04 -6.73
N PHE A 196 -17.17 6.79 -8.00
CA PHE A 196 -16.45 5.59 -8.39
C PHE A 196 -14.94 5.83 -8.43
N PHE A 197 -14.18 5.10 -7.63
CA PHE A 197 -12.71 5.17 -7.59
C PHE A 197 -12.10 4.13 -8.53
N GLU A 198 -11.53 4.61 -9.61
CA GLU A 198 -10.86 3.80 -10.63
C GLU A 198 -9.55 3.20 -10.11
N GLN A 199 -9.27 1.98 -10.55
CA GLN A 199 -7.98 1.33 -10.46
C GLN A 199 -7.45 1.09 -11.89
N PRO A 200 -6.24 1.58 -12.26
CA PRO A 200 -5.75 1.53 -13.63
C PRO A 200 -5.61 0.14 -14.21
N VAL A 201 -5.27 -0.83 -13.35
CA VAL A 201 -4.99 -2.21 -13.75
C VAL A 201 -6.09 -3.21 -13.35
N ILE A 202 -7.14 -2.75 -12.65
CA ILE A 202 -8.25 -3.59 -12.18
C ILE A 202 -9.59 -2.91 -12.51
N PRO A 203 -10.41 -3.52 -13.37
CA PRO A 203 -10.10 -4.65 -14.24
C PRO A 203 -9.14 -4.24 -15.36
N SER A 204 -8.36 -5.20 -15.89
CA SER A 204 -7.31 -4.90 -16.88
C SER A 204 -7.78 -5.04 -18.33
N ARG A 205 -8.85 -5.81 -18.59
CA ARG A 205 -9.31 -6.11 -19.95
C ARG A 205 -10.20 -5.01 -20.48
N ARG A 206 -10.06 -4.66 -21.77
CA ARG A 206 -10.86 -3.61 -22.42
C ARG A 206 -12.36 -3.84 -22.24
N MET A 207 -12.86 -5.05 -22.51
CA MET A 207 -14.27 -5.38 -22.37
C MET A 207 -14.81 -5.13 -20.95
N GLN A 208 -14.04 -5.52 -19.93
CA GLN A 208 -14.44 -5.32 -18.54
C GLN A 208 -14.47 -3.82 -18.18
N ARG A 209 -13.49 -3.04 -18.64
CA ARG A 209 -13.45 -1.58 -18.42
C ARG A 209 -14.59 -0.88 -19.18
N THR A 210 -14.92 -1.33 -20.39
CA THR A 210 -16.06 -0.83 -21.15
C THR A 210 -17.37 -1.17 -20.43
N HIS A 211 -17.55 -2.42 -19.93
CA HIS A 211 -18.71 -2.82 -19.14
C HIS A 211 -18.88 -1.95 -17.89
N LEU A 212 -17.80 -1.74 -17.15
CA LEU A 212 -17.78 -0.89 -15.98
C LEU A 212 -18.26 0.54 -16.30
N LEU A 213 -17.71 1.13 -17.35
CA LEU A 213 -18.07 2.48 -17.77
C LEU A 213 -19.51 2.56 -18.27
N SER A 214 -19.97 1.57 -19.06
CA SER A 214 -21.36 1.48 -19.49
C SER A 214 -22.32 1.39 -18.30
N GLY A 215 -21.99 0.57 -17.30
CA GLY A 215 -22.76 0.49 -16.06
C GLY A 215 -22.84 1.83 -15.31
N LEU A 216 -21.76 2.59 -15.24
CA LEU A 216 -21.75 3.94 -14.64
C LEU A 216 -22.59 4.94 -15.45
N ILE A 217 -22.59 4.84 -16.79
CA ILE A 217 -23.45 5.62 -17.67
C ILE A 217 -24.93 5.29 -17.41
N ASP A 218 -25.26 4.02 -17.25
CA ASP A 218 -26.64 3.57 -16.97
C ASP A 218 -27.09 4.01 -15.58
N VAL A 219 -26.22 3.99 -14.58
CA VAL A 219 -26.47 4.57 -13.24
C VAL A 219 -26.77 6.06 -13.35
N ALA A 220 -25.95 6.83 -14.08
CA ALA A 220 -26.16 8.25 -14.29
C ALA A 220 -27.49 8.58 -14.95
N LYS A 221 -27.87 7.81 -15.99
CA LYS A 221 -29.17 7.97 -16.67
C LYS A 221 -30.35 7.63 -15.75
N ARG A 222 -30.20 6.62 -14.90
CA ARG A 222 -31.26 6.17 -13.97
C ARG A 222 -31.49 7.16 -12.82
N PHE A 223 -30.47 7.90 -12.41
CA PHE A 223 -30.53 8.84 -11.31
C PHE A 223 -30.09 10.25 -11.77
N PRO A 224 -30.93 10.94 -12.58
CA PRO A 224 -30.56 12.25 -13.15
C PRO A 224 -30.35 13.33 -12.09
N ASP A 225 -30.94 13.16 -10.89
CA ASP A 225 -30.80 14.08 -9.76
C ASP A 225 -29.61 13.78 -8.84
N ALA A 226 -28.77 12.82 -9.17
CA ALA A 226 -27.53 12.51 -8.47
C ALA A 226 -26.32 12.71 -9.39
N ASP A 227 -25.19 13.13 -8.84
CA ASP A 227 -23.94 13.21 -9.57
C ASP A 227 -23.23 11.84 -9.58
N VAL A 228 -22.69 11.45 -10.72
CA VAL A 228 -21.83 10.27 -10.86
C VAL A 228 -20.42 10.76 -11.19
N LEU A 229 -19.52 10.63 -10.23
CA LEU A 229 -18.14 11.08 -10.34
C LEU A 229 -17.21 9.88 -10.55
N VAL A 230 -16.44 9.86 -11.62
CA VAL A 230 -15.41 8.86 -11.87
C VAL A 230 -14.05 9.43 -11.51
N LYS A 231 -13.52 9.03 -10.36
CA LYS A 231 -12.20 9.43 -9.89
C LYS A 231 -11.13 8.63 -10.62
N LEU A 232 -10.42 9.27 -11.53
CA LEU A 232 -9.27 8.69 -12.22
C LEU A 232 -8.03 8.71 -11.33
N ARG A 233 -7.24 7.64 -11.37
CA ARG A 233 -6.02 7.53 -10.57
C ARG A 233 -4.96 8.53 -11.01
N HIS A 234 -4.75 8.66 -12.33
CA HIS A 234 -3.77 9.56 -12.93
C HIS A 234 -4.29 10.16 -14.24
N ALA A 235 -3.72 11.29 -14.63
CA ALA A 235 -3.99 11.89 -15.93
C ALA A 235 -3.36 11.02 -17.04
N ARG A 236 -3.86 11.17 -18.27
CA ARG A 236 -3.43 10.39 -19.44
C ARG A 236 -1.95 10.53 -19.76
N ASP A 237 -1.41 11.72 -19.58
CA ASP A 237 -0.01 12.11 -19.83
C ASP A 237 0.90 11.90 -18.61
N GLU A 238 0.34 11.54 -17.47
CA GLU A 238 1.08 11.30 -16.24
C GLU A 238 1.72 9.90 -16.27
N ARG A 239 3.04 9.86 -16.16
CA ARG A 239 3.76 8.60 -16.01
C ARG A 239 3.48 8.03 -14.63
N ALA A 240 2.91 6.83 -14.57
CA ALA A 240 2.57 6.15 -13.33
C ALA A 240 3.05 4.70 -13.36
N HIS A 241 3.43 4.17 -12.20
CA HIS A 241 3.86 2.77 -12.03
C HIS A 241 2.81 1.76 -12.52
N HIS A 242 1.54 2.07 -12.32
CA HIS A 242 0.40 1.29 -12.81
C HIS A 242 -0.35 2.05 -13.89
N ALA A 243 0.25 2.22 -15.07
CA ALA A 243 -0.43 2.84 -16.21
C ALA A 243 -1.56 1.94 -16.74
N ALA A 244 -2.73 2.51 -16.96
CA ALA A 244 -3.85 1.81 -17.57
C ALA A 244 -3.56 1.54 -19.05
N ARG A 245 -3.62 0.27 -19.47
CA ARG A 245 -3.54 -0.11 -20.89
C ARG A 245 -4.71 0.46 -21.69
N PHE A 246 -5.89 0.59 -21.06
CA PHE A 246 -7.11 1.13 -21.63
C PHE A 246 -7.64 2.22 -20.69
N HIS A 247 -7.27 3.47 -20.94
CA HIS A 247 -7.66 4.58 -20.10
C HIS A 247 -9.18 4.82 -20.17
N LEU A 248 -9.85 5.09 -19.04
CA LEU A 248 -11.29 5.26 -19.01
C LEU A 248 -11.75 6.48 -19.82
N ASP A 249 -10.96 7.57 -19.88
CA ASP A 249 -11.27 8.73 -20.71
C ASP A 249 -11.36 8.38 -22.20
N ASP A 250 -10.49 7.50 -22.70
CA ASP A 250 -10.49 7.11 -24.09
C ASP A 250 -11.72 6.26 -24.42
N LEU A 251 -12.04 5.31 -23.52
CA LEU A 251 -13.24 4.50 -23.65
C LEU A 251 -14.50 5.35 -23.53
N ALA A 252 -14.50 6.37 -22.66
CA ALA A 252 -15.61 7.30 -22.50
C ALA A 252 -15.88 8.10 -23.79
N ARG A 253 -14.84 8.63 -24.45
CA ARG A 253 -15.02 9.35 -25.73
C ARG A 253 -15.65 8.45 -26.80
N GLU A 254 -15.22 7.19 -26.85
CA GLU A 254 -15.79 6.22 -27.79
C GLU A 254 -17.27 5.91 -27.48
N LEU A 255 -17.64 5.75 -26.22
CA LEU A 255 -19.04 5.48 -25.85
C LEU A 255 -19.93 6.72 -26.01
N PHE A 256 -19.43 7.90 -25.66
CA PHE A 256 -20.19 9.15 -25.76
C PHE A 256 -20.41 9.57 -27.21
N SER A 257 -19.50 9.24 -28.15
CA SER A 257 -19.74 9.49 -29.57
C SER A 257 -20.92 8.72 -30.14
N ARG A 258 -21.29 7.60 -29.52
CA ARG A 258 -22.40 6.73 -29.95
C ARG A 258 -23.72 6.98 -29.23
N GLY A 259 -23.69 7.37 -27.96
CA GLY A 259 -24.88 7.42 -27.11
C GLY A 259 -25.05 8.71 -26.29
N GLY A 260 -24.21 9.71 -26.51
CA GLY A 260 -24.19 10.94 -25.73
C GLY A 260 -23.65 10.76 -24.31
N ARG A 261 -23.23 11.86 -23.70
CA ARG A 261 -22.75 11.89 -22.30
C ARG A 261 -23.91 12.32 -21.39
N PRO A 262 -24.24 11.56 -20.32
CA PRO A 262 -25.14 12.07 -19.28
C PRO A 262 -24.60 13.35 -18.66
N ALA A 263 -25.46 14.35 -18.47
CA ALA A 263 -25.07 15.65 -17.93
C ALA A 263 -24.48 15.58 -16.50
N ASN A 264 -24.94 14.56 -15.74
CA ASN A 264 -24.54 14.31 -14.35
C ASN A 264 -23.40 13.32 -14.22
N LEU A 265 -22.75 12.85 -15.31
CA LEU A 265 -21.56 12.00 -15.27
C LEU A 265 -20.32 12.85 -15.54
N SER A 266 -19.34 12.81 -14.64
CA SER A 266 -18.09 13.53 -14.82
C SER A 266 -16.87 12.73 -14.36
N PHE A 267 -15.70 13.11 -14.90
CA PHE A 267 -14.40 12.57 -14.48
C PHE A 267 -13.65 13.59 -13.64
N THR A 268 -12.94 13.13 -12.61
CA THR A 268 -12.20 14.01 -11.71
C THR A 268 -10.85 13.41 -11.32
N HIS A 269 -9.93 14.28 -10.96
CA HIS A 269 -8.63 13.96 -10.35
C HIS A 269 -8.50 14.50 -8.92
N GLU A 270 -9.57 15.00 -8.35
CA GLU A 270 -9.58 15.51 -6.99
C GLU A 270 -9.03 14.51 -5.97
N PRO A 271 -8.50 14.96 -4.83
CA PRO A 271 -8.03 14.11 -3.75
C PRO A 271 -9.12 13.14 -3.24
N ALA A 272 -8.73 11.90 -2.93
CA ALA A 272 -9.71 10.89 -2.49
C ALA A 272 -10.44 11.30 -1.21
N HIS A 273 -9.75 11.90 -0.24
CA HIS A 273 -10.34 12.31 1.04
C HIS A 273 -11.44 13.36 0.85
N GLU A 274 -11.25 14.34 -0.05
CA GLU A 274 -12.26 15.36 -0.37
C GLU A 274 -13.51 14.75 -1.03
N LEU A 275 -13.28 13.77 -1.92
CA LEU A 275 -14.37 13.05 -2.57
C LEU A 275 -15.13 12.15 -1.59
N ILE A 276 -14.47 11.48 -0.65
CA ILE A 276 -15.10 10.66 0.38
C ILE A 276 -15.96 11.54 1.30
N GLU A 277 -15.49 12.76 1.62
CA GLU A 277 -16.22 13.67 2.50
C GLU A 277 -17.60 14.04 1.97
N ARG A 278 -17.73 14.23 0.66
CA ARG A 278 -18.99 14.64 0.03
C ARG A 278 -19.77 13.49 -0.64
N ALA A 279 -19.20 12.28 -0.72
CA ALA A 279 -19.84 11.15 -1.35
C ALA A 279 -21.07 10.68 -0.58
N SER A 280 -22.23 10.53 -1.24
CA SER A 280 -23.35 9.75 -0.69
C SER A 280 -23.01 8.27 -0.73
N VAL A 281 -22.34 7.82 -1.79
CA VAL A 281 -21.92 6.44 -2.00
C VAL A 281 -20.53 6.40 -2.63
N VAL A 282 -19.67 5.54 -2.11
CA VAL A 282 -18.38 5.19 -2.70
C VAL A 282 -18.48 3.84 -3.40
N ALA A 283 -17.91 3.73 -4.58
CA ALA A 283 -17.81 2.47 -5.32
C ALA A 283 -16.39 2.26 -5.88
N THR A 284 -15.94 1.02 -5.91
CA THR A 284 -14.67 0.61 -6.52
C THR A 284 -14.66 -0.89 -6.78
N VAL A 285 -13.66 -1.43 -7.45
CA VAL A 285 -13.52 -2.90 -7.58
C VAL A 285 -12.84 -3.49 -6.33
N SER A 286 -11.65 -2.99 -5.95
CA SER A 286 -10.92 -3.53 -4.79
C SER A 286 -9.90 -2.55 -4.21
N SER A 287 -10.14 -1.25 -4.35
CA SER A 287 -9.23 -0.24 -3.83
C SER A 287 -9.29 -0.15 -2.31
N THR A 288 -8.16 0.10 -1.66
CA THR A 288 -8.06 0.40 -0.22
C THR A 288 -8.95 1.58 0.20
N VAL A 289 -9.27 2.49 -0.73
CA VAL A 289 -10.20 3.61 -0.50
C VAL A 289 -11.58 3.14 -0.02
N ALA A 290 -11.99 1.92 -0.36
CA ALA A 290 -13.23 1.34 0.15
C ALA A 290 -13.19 1.16 1.67
N ILE A 291 -12.06 0.69 2.21
CA ILE A 291 -11.90 0.51 3.66
C ILE A 291 -11.91 1.87 4.36
N GLU A 292 -11.26 2.88 3.77
CA GLU A 292 -11.28 4.25 4.29
C GLU A 292 -12.72 4.81 4.31
N ALA A 293 -13.47 4.64 3.22
CA ALA A 293 -14.85 5.05 3.15
C ALA A 293 -15.73 4.34 4.18
N MET A 294 -15.59 3.01 4.29
CA MET A 294 -16.33 2.20 5.27
C MET A 294 -15.99 2.60 6.71
N ALA A 295 -14.71 2.85 7.02
CA ALA A 295 -14.26 3.29 8.34
C ALA A 295 -14.83 4.65 8.74
N ARG A 296 -15.14 5.50 7.76
CA ARG A 296 -15.76 6.82 7.94
C ARG A 296 -17.30 6.78 7.85
N GLY A 297 -17.90 5.58 7.80
CA GLY A 297 -19.35 5.40 7.74
C GLY A 297 -19.98 5.71 6.38
N VAL A 298 -19.19 5.82 5.30
CA VAL A 298 -19.70 6.07 3.96
C VAL A 298 -20.27 4.78 3.36
N PRO A 299 -21.54 4.79 2.88
CA PRO A 299 -22.10 3.68 2.13
C PRO A 299 -21.16 3.29 0.98
N THR A 300 -20.74 2.02 0.94
CA THR A 300 -19.70 1.58 0.00
C THR A 300 -20.15 0.35 -0.77
N ARG A 301 -19.80 0.28 -2.06
CA ARG A 301 -19.99 -0.91 -2.91
C ARG A 301 -18.69 -1.36 -3.55
N ILE A 302 -18.47 -2.64 -3.48
CA ILE A 302 -17.42 -3.36 -4.19
C ILE A 302 -18.04 -4.00 -5.42
N VAL A 303 -17.65 -3.52 -6.59
CA VAL A 303 -18.22 -3.96 -7.88
C VAL A 303 -17.81 -5.40 -8.15
N SER A 304 -18.80 -6.30 -8.20
CA SER A 304 -18.61 -7.75 -8.32
C SER A 304 -18.91 -8.32 -9.69
N ASP A 305 -19.22 -7.48 -10.70
CA ASP A 305 -19.57 -7.89 -12.07
C ASP A 305 -18.53 -8.77 -12.74
N PHE A 306 -17.27 -8.69 -12.31
CA PHE A 306 -16.15 -9.44 -12.87
C PHE A 306 -15.82 -10.71 -12.08
N GLY A 307 -16.67 -11.06 -11.11
CA GLY A 307 -16.49 -12.17 -10.19
C GLY A 307 -15.67 -11.81 -8.94
N VAL A 308 -15.61 -12.78 -8.04
CA VAL A 308 -14.81 -12.70 -6.81
C VAL A 308 -13.55 -13.52 -7.01
N SER A 309 -12.39 -12.85 -7.03
CA SER A 309 -11.11 -13.51 -7.24
C SER A 309 -9.94 -12.72 -6.63
N GLU A 310 -8.85 -13.40 -6.34
CA GLU A 310 -7.62 -12.80 -5.83
C GLU A 310 -6.96 -11.87 -6.87
N ILE A 311 -7.05 -12.22 -8.16
CA ILE A 311 -6.51 -11.39 -9.25
C ILE A 311 -7.17 -10.00 -9.28
N LEU A 312 -8.46 -9.94 -8.96
CA LEU A 312 -9.21 -8.70 -8.84
C LEU A 312 -9.10 -8.06 -7.45
N GLY A 313 -8.58 -8.79 -6.46
CA GLY A 313 -8.55 -8.37 -5.05
C GLY A 313 -9.92 -8.36 -4.36
N THR A 314 -10.96 -8.85 -5.04
CA THR A 314 -12.33 -8.85 -4.52
C THR A 314 -12.57 -9.91 -3.45
N THR A 315 -11.75 -10.97 -3.37
CA THR A 315 -11.76 -11.96 -2.29
C THR A 315 -11.59 -11.32 -0.92
N TYR A 316 -10.80 -10.26 -0.82
CA TYR A 316 -10.61 -9.53 0.43
C TYR A 316 -11.93 -9.02 1.04
N PHE A 317 -12.89 -8.65 0.20
CA PHE A 317 -14.16 -8.07 0.61
C PHE A 317 -15.28 -9.11 0.84
N VAL A 318 -14.98 -10.41 0.72
CA VAL A 318 -15.95 -11.47 1.07
C VAL A 318 -16.30 -11.37 2.55
N GLY A 319 -17.59 -11.43 2.85
CA GLY A 319 -18.11 -11.23 4.21
C GLY A 319 -18.33 -9.77 4.62
N SER A 320 -17.87 -8.78 3.82
CA SER A 320 -18.09 -7.36 4.13
C SER A 320 -19.56 -6.91 4.03
N GLY A 321 -20.40 -7.62 3.27
CA GLY A 321 -21.76 -7.20 2.91
C GLY A 321 -21.80 -6.14 1.79
N CYS A 322 -20.66 -5.75 1.23
CA CYS A 322 -20.55 -4.65 0.27
C CYS A 322 -20.41 -5.10 -1.20
N LEU A 323 -20.20 -6.39 -1.46
CA LEU A 323 -20.12 -6.93 -2.83
C LEU A 323 -21.47 -6.84 -3.54
N ALA A 324 -21.52 -6.15 -4.67
CA ALA A 324 -22.74 -6.06 -5.48
C ALA A 324 -22.41 -5.71 -6.94
N PRO A 325 -23.26 -6.06 -7.90
CA PRO A 325 -23.10 -5.63 -9.28
C PRO A 325 -23.25 -4.09 -9.40
N ILE A 326 -22.63 -3.52 -10.42
CA ILE A 326 -22.69 -2.06 -10.68
C ILE A 326 -24.12 -1.57 -10.85
N ALA A 327 -25.01 -2.40 -11.37
CA ALA A 327 -26.44 -2.12 -11.51
C ALA A 327 -27.15 -1.88 -10.16
N ALA A 328 -26.58 -2.32 -9.04
CA ALA A 328 -27.13 -2.10 -7.70
C ALA A 328 -26.71 -0.75 -7.09
N LEU A 329 -25.87 0.04 -7.79
CA LEU A 329 -25.51 1.38 -7.32
C LEU A 329 -26.71 2.30 -7.35
N ARG A 330 -26.91 3.03 -6.23
CA ARG A 330 -27.96 4.03 -6.04
C ARG A 330 -27.54 5.07 -5.03
N PRO A 331 -27.95 6.33 -5.17
CA PRO A 331 -27.46 7.44 -4.32
C PRO A 331 -27.98 7.41 -2.89
N ASP A 332 -29.09 6.72 -2.64
CA ASP A 332 -29.76 6.54 -1.34
C ASP A 332 -29.38 5.24 -0.63
N LEU A 333 -28.21 4.69 -0.97
CA LEU A 333 -27.73 3.47 -0.37
C LEU A 333 -27.44 3.66 1.12
N ALA A 334 -27.96 2.75 1.95
CA ALA A 334 -27.58 2.71 3.36
C ALA A 334 -26.20 2.06 3.56
N ALA A 335 -25.49 2.44 4.61
CA ALA A 335 -24.28 1.75 5.02
C ALA A 335 -24.64 0.33 5.47
N GLN A 336 -24.00 -0.67 4.89
CA GLN A 336 -24.30 -2.11 5.12
C GLN A 336 -23.05 -2.93 5.40
N VAL A 337 -21.94 -2.26 5.79
CA VAL A 337 -20.71 -3.00 6.11
C VAL A 337 -20.92 -3.87 7.34
N ASN A 338 -20.52 -5.14 7.24
CA ASN A 338 -20.50 -6.03 8.38
C ASN A 338 -19.47 -5.54 9.42
N PRO A 339 -19.89 -5.19 10.65
CA PRO A 339 -18.99 -4.64 11.66
C PRO A 339 -17.87 -5.60 12.06
N GLY A 340 -18.16 -6.90 12.11
CA GLY A 340 -17.16 -7.93 12.44
C GLY A 340 -16.09 -8.05 11.34
N TRP A 341 -16.50 -7.98 10.08
CA TRP A 341 -15.54 -7.93 8.97
C TRP A 341 -14.71 -6.64 9.00
N LEU A 342 -15.35 -5.49 9.23
CA LEU A 342 -14.68 -4.19 9.26
C LEU A 342 -13.61 -4.15 10.36
N ALA A 343 -13.90 -4.69 11.54
CA ALA A 343 -12.94 -4.78 12.65
C ALA A 343 -11.70 -5.61 12.27
N GLY A 344 -11.88 -6.68 11.49
CA GLY A 344 -10.79 -7.55 11.02
C GLY A 344 -10.08 -7.06 9.75
N SER A 345 -10.62 -6.05 9.06
CA SER A 345 -10.13 -5.58 7.75
C SER A 345 -8.96 -4.60 7.80
N GLY A 346 -8.36 -4.36 8.96
CA GLY A 346 -7.34 -3.32 9.13
C GLY A 346 -7.90 -1.89 9.15
N ALA A 347 -9.21 -1.71 9.13
CA ALA A 347 -9.85 -0.40 9.28
C ALA A 347 -9.56 0.23 10.65
N ALA A 348 -9.52 -0.58 11.71
CA ALA A 348 -9.04 -0.16 13.02
C ALA A 348 -7.53 -0.01 13.01
N ALA A 349 -7.02 1.15 13.45
CA ALA A 349 -5.59 1.36 13.62
C ALA A 349 -5.19 1.17 15.09
N ALA A 350 -4.03 0.57 15.30
CA ALA A 350 -3.39 0.47 16.60
C ALA A 350 -2.01 1.15 16.55
N PRO A 351 -1.93 2.47 16.37
CA PRO A 351 -0.67 3.19 16.28
C PRO A 351 0.15 3.07 17.58
N GLU A 352 -0.52 2.93 18.71
CA GLU A 352 0.14 2.78 20.00
C GLU A 352 1.01 1.52 20.09
N ALA A 353 0.62 0.43 19.45
CA ALA A 353 1.44 -0.78 19.37
C ALA A 353 2.78 -0.50 18.67
N LEU A 354 2.77 0.27 17.57
CA LEU A 354 3.98 0.69 16.86
C LEU A 354 4.81 1.66 17.70
N LEU A 355 4.18 2.69 18.27
CA LEU A 355 4.89 3.71 19.04
C LEU A 355 5.55 3.11 20.28
N SER A 356 4.87 2.25 21.02
CA SER A 356 5.41 1.58 22.19
C SER A 356 6.56 0.64 21.85
N GLN A 357 6.44 -0.12 20.76
CA GLN A 357 7.53 -1.00 20.31
C GLN A 357 8.76 -0.20 19.88
N CYS A 358 8.58 0.91 19.14
CA CYS A 358 9.69 1.78 18.79
C CYS A 358 10.36 2.42 20.01
N ALA A 359 9.59 2.86 21.01
CA ALA A 359 10.13 3.41 22.26
C ALA A 359 10.96 2.35 22.99
N SER A 360 10.43 1.15 23.18
CA SER A 360 11.14 0.04 23.80
C SER A 360 12.48 -0.25 23.12
N LEU A 361 12.49 -0.32 21.78
CA LEU A 361 13.73 -0.54 21.02
C LEU A 361 14.72 0.63 21.10
N LEU A 362 14.25 1.87 21.31
CA LEU A 362 15.12 3.03 21.47
C LEU A 362 15.74 3.11 22.87
N ASP A 363 14.99 2.69 23.89
CA ASP A 363 15.40 2.80 25.29
C ASP A 363 16.22 1.58 25.76
N GLY A 364 16.11 0.44 25.06
CA GLY A 364 16.63 -0.83 25.50
C GLY A 364 18.07 -1.11 25.09
N GLN A 365 18.76 -1.89 25.92
CA GLN A 365 19.96 -2.64 25.56
C GLN A 365 19.65 -3.75 24.54
N ASP A 366 18.38 -4.08 24.35
CA ASP A 366 17.82 -5.11 23.45
C ASP A 366 18.04 -4.81 21.96
N ARG A 367 18.56 -3.63 21.65
CA ARG A 367 18.82 -3.17 20.27
C ARG A 367 19.86 -4.01 19.53
N LEU A 368 20.79 -4.61 20.27
CA LEU A 368 21.76 -5.55 19.70
C LEU A 368 21.11 -6.89 19.31
N GLU A 369 20.12 -7.33 20.09
CA GLU A 369 19.35 -8.52 19.77
C GLU A 369 18.38 -8.28 18.61
N ALA A 370 17.74 -7.12 18.55
CA ALA A 370 16.92 -6.69 17.42
C ALA A 370 17.70 -6.57 16.08
N ALA A 371 19.04 -6.51 16.13
CA ALA A 371 19.88 -6.61 14.93
C ALA A 371 20.02 -8.04 14.39
N LEU A 372 19.69 -9.04 15.18
CA LEU A 372 19.80 -10.47 14.80
C LEU A 372 18.96 -10.85 13.59
N PRO A 373 17.67 -10.42 13.43
CA PRO A 373 16.88 -10.75 12.26
C PRO A 373 17.57 -10.40 10.94
N LEU A 374 18.14 -9.22 10.83
CA LEU A 374 18.86 -8.80 9.63
C LEU A 374 20.04 -9.73 9.32
N ARG A 375 20.85 -10.08 10.33
CA ARG A 375 22.00 -10.99 10.17
C ARG A 375 21.57 -12.42 9.81
N ALA A 376 20.53 -12.94 10.46
CA ALA A 376 20.03 -14.28 10.24
C ALA A 376 19.42 -14.45 8.85
N LEU A 377 18.80 -13.40 8.31
CA LEU A 377 18.04 -13.44 7.07
C LEU A 377 18.85 -13.11 5.83
N ILE A 378 19.95 -12.35 5.94
CA ILE A 378 20.81 -12.04 4.81
C ILE A 378 21.36 -13.30 4.13
N PRO A 379 21.87 -14.32 4.84
CA PRO A 379 22.26 -15.59 4.21
C PRO A 379 21.08 -16.31 3.55
N ALA A 380 19.88 -16.19 4.10
CA ALA A 380 18.68 -16.83 3.56
C ALA A 380 18.17 -16.19 2.27
N TYR A 381 18.46 -14.92 1.99
CA TYR A 381 17.99 -14.20 0.79
C TYR A 381 18.49 -14.76 -0.56
N GLY A 382 19.31 -15.71 -0.60
CA GLY A 382 19.75 -16.38 -1.82
C GLY A 382 19.66 -17.89 -1.72
N SER A 383 19.17 -18.42 -0.60
CA SER A 383 19.05 -19.85 -0.37
C SER A 383 17.96 -20.47 -1.25
N ASP A 384 18.08 -21.76 -1.52
CA ASP A 384 17.05 -22.53 -2.23
C ASP A 384 15.73 -22.53 -1.46
N ALA A 385 15.74 -22.50 -0.13
CA ALA A 385 14.57 -22.38 0.72
C ALA A 385 13.84 -21.04 0.47
N TRP A 386 14.56 -19.93 0.44
CA TRP A 386 14.03 -18.62 0.10
C TRP A 386 13.49 -18.59 -1.34
N LEU A 387 14.23 -19.12 -2.31
CA LEU A 387 13.81 -19.15 -3.70
C LEU A 387 12.55 -20.03 -3.87
N ASN A 388 12.47 -21.16 -3.21
CA ASN A 388 11.31 -22.03 -3.23
C ASN A 388 10.10 -21.37 -2.56
N PHE A 389 10.32 -20.68 -1.46
CA PHE A 389 9.29 -19.89 -0.80
C PHE A 389 8.81 -18.72 -1.68
N ALA A 390 9.73 -17.89 -2.18
CA ALA A 390 9.42 -16.76 -3.06
C ALA A 390 8.77 -17.20 -4.38
N LEU A 391 9.01 -18.43 -4.82
CA LEU A 391 8.41 -19.05 -5.99
C LEU A 391 7.14 -19.86 -5.65
N GLY A 392 6.68 -19.86 -4.38
CA GLY A 392 5.49 -20.60 -3.92
C GLY A 392 5.66 -22.13 -4.05
N ARG A 393 6.87 -22.62 -3.95
CA ARG A 393 7.19 -24.06 -4.01
C ARG A 393 7.22 -24.71 -2.63
N GLY A 394 6.96 -23.98 -1.56
CA GLY A 394 6.83 -24.48 -0.19
C GLY A 394 5.41 -25.03 0.09
N GLY A 395 5.31 -26.10 0.91
CA GLY A 395 4.14 -26.95 1.03
C GLY A 395 2.79 -26.26 1.35
N ALA A 396 2.65 -25.54 2.47
CA ALA A 396 1.37 -24.93 2.86
C ALA A 396 0.97 -23.73 1.96
N VAL A 397 1.93 -23.00 1.40
CA VAL A 397 1.71 -21.85 0.51
C VAL A 397 1.18 -22.32 -0.84
N ALA A 398 1.60 -23.48 -1.34
CA ALA A 398 1.12 -24.03 -2.60
C ALA A 398 -0.36 -24.43 -2.55
N LEU A 399 -0.88 -24.77 -1.38
CA LEU A 399 -2.28 -25.18 -1.18
C LEU A 399 -3.26 -23.99 -1.21
N HIS A 400 -2.80 -22.78 -0.89
CA HIS A 400 -3.66 -21.59 -0.78
C HIS A 400 -3.63 -20.67 -2.02
N ALA A 401 -2.79 -20.94 -3.02
CA ALA A 401 -2.65 -20.07 -4.18
C ALA A 401 -2.43 -20.84 -5.50
N PRO A 402 -3.41 -21.61 -5.97
CA PRO A 402 -3.28 -22.41 -7.19
C PRO A 402 -2.98 -21.58 -8.46
N HIS A 403 -3.37 -20.30 -8.51
CA HIS A 403 -3.05 -19.40 -9.62
C HIS A 403 -1.58 -18.92 -9.62
N LEU A 404 -0.87 -19.01 -8.49
CA LEU A 404 0.58 -18.77 -8.46
C LEU A 404 1.32 -19.84 -9.28
N ALA A 405 0.80 -21.05 -9.37
CA ALA A 405 1.42 -22.14 -10.14
C ALA A 405 1.50 -21.80 -11.65
N GLU A 406 0.53 -21.06 -12.20
CA GLU A 406 0.56 -20.65 -13.61
C GLU A 406 1.48 -19.45 -13.85
N LYS A 407 1.51 -18.47 -12.93
CA LYS A 407 2.47 -17.36 -12.97
C LYS A 407 3.90 -17.86 -12.78
N GLN A 408 4.09 -18.86 -11.96
CA GLN A 408 5.38 -19.55 -11.71
C GLN A 408 5.91 -20.30 -12.92
N ARG A 409 5.06 -21.02 -13.68
CA ARG A 409 5.48 -21.66 -14.94
C ARG A 409 5.99 -20.61 -15.92
N ARG A 410 5.36 -19.42 -15.99
CA ARG A 410 5.81 -18.31 -16.83
C ARG A 410 7.11 -17.68 -16.33
N LEU A 411 7.24 -17.44 -15.02
CA LEU A 411 8.46 -16.88 -14.43
C LEU A 411 9.61 -17.88 -14.44
N GLY A 412 9.34 -19.16 -14.20
CA GLY A 412 10.32 -20.25 -14.33
C GLY A 412 10.83 -20.42 -15.77
N PHE A 413 9.95 -20.26 -16.75
CA PHE A 413 10.33 -20.26 -18.18
C PHE A 413 11.20 -19.05 -18.52
N ILE A 414 10.83 -17.84 -18.05
CA ILE A 414 11.61 -16.61 -18.27
C ILE A 414 12.97 -16.69 -17.57
N ALA A 415 13.03 -17.24 -16.34
CA ALA A 415 14.27 -17.43 -15.61
C ALA A 415 15.17 -18.49 -16.28
N ALA A 416 14.60 -19.56 -16.82
CA ALA A 416 15.32 -20.58 -17.57
C ALA A 416 15.86 -20.05 -18.90
N VAL A 417 15.09 -19.24 -19.61
CA VAL A 417 15.52 -18.56 -20.84
C VAL A 417 16.62 -17.53 -20.54
N ALA A 418 16.47 -16.72 -19.48
CA ALA A 418 17.50 -15.77 -19.07
C ALA A 418 18.79 -16.44 -18.58
N SER A 419 18.70 -17.62 -17.96
CA SER A 419 19.86 -18.43 -17.56
C SER A 419 20.59 -18.99 -18.79
N ARG A 420 19.84 -19.53 -19.77
CA ARG A 420 20.41 -20.02 -21.04
C ARG A 420 21.07 -18.91 -21.85
N LEU A 421 20.48 -17.72 -21.90
CA LEU A 421 21.06 -16.54 -22.56
C LEU A 421 22.33 -16.04 -21.86
N ARG A 422 22.41 -16.15 -20.55
CA ARG A 422 23.63 -15.82 -19.78
C ARG A 422 24.73 -16.85 -20.01
N GLN A 423 24.41 -18.14 -20.12
CA GLN A 423 25.36 -19.18 -20.47
C GLN A 423 25.86 -19.04 -21.92
N ALA A 424 24.97 -18.76 -22.88
CA ALA A 424 25.35 -18.51 -24.27
C ALA A 424 26.32 -17.32 -24.44
N ARG A 425 26.14 -16.23 -23.66
CA ARG A 425 27.07 -15.08 -23.66
C ARG A 425 28.45 -15.37 -23.05
N ARG A 426 28.59 -16.43 -22.25
CA ARG A 426 29.90 -16.87 -21.72
C ARG A 426 30.71 -17.71 -22.69
N PHE A 427 30.11 -18.20 -23.78
CA PHE A 427 30.76 -19.04 -24.79
C PHE A 427 31.02 -18.33 -26.13
N THR A 428 30.81 -17.01 -26.24
CA THR A 428 31.32 -16.27 -27.41
C THR A 428 32.78 -15.91 -27.15
N PRO A 429 33.73 -16.48 -27.93
CA PRO A 429 35.13 -16.09 -27.87
C PRO A 429 35.23 -14.60 -28.25
N ARG A 430 35.95 -13.84 -27.43
CA ARG A 430 36.41 -12.51 -27.86
C ARG A 430 37.45 -12.75 -28.97
N GLY A 431 37.04 -12.45 -30.19
CA GLY A 431 37.95 -12.25 -31.31
C GLY A 431 38.56 -10.86 -31.28
#